data_4d4222156652d4abeaab7a32a309d952
#
_entry.id   4d4222156652d4abeaab7a32a309d952
#
_cell.length_a   1.000
_cell.length_b   1.000
_cell.length_c   1.000
_cell.angle_alpha   90.00
_cell.angle_beta   90.00
_cell.angle_gamma   90.00
#
_symmetry.space_group_name_H-M   'P 1'
#
loop_
_entity.id
_entity.type
_entity.pdbx_description
1 polymer ?
#
loop_
_entity_poly.entity_id
_entity_poly.type
_entity_poly.pdbx_seq_one_letter_code
_entity_poly.pdbx_strand_id
1 'polypeptide(L)'
;ERAGVGERYHTLPGGLSTCIGKEFEESGVTFSGGEKQKIAIARAIYKNAPFVIMDEPTAALDPESECEVYAGFDKMVGKKTAIYISHRLASCRFCQDILVFDEGKVVQRGRHEELERQEGLYKELWNAQAQYYA
;
A
#
# COMPACT_ATOMS: atom_id res chain seq x y z
N GLU A 1 5.61 4.89 15.01
CA GLU A 1 6.95 4.67 14.42
C GLU A 1 6.89 3.69 13.23
N ARG A 2 6.43 2.42 13.40
CA ARG A 2 6.44 1.38 12.34
C ARG A 2 5.64 1.72 11.07
N ALA A 3 4.64 2.60 11.17
CA ALA A 3 3.79 3.04 10.06
C ALA A 3 4.13 4.45 9.56
N GLY A 4 5.22 5.04 10.00
CA GLY A 4 5.65 6.39 9.59
C GLY A 4 4.73 7.53 10.08
N VAL A 5 3.96 7.32 11.15
CA VAL A 5 3.09 8.37 11.74
C VAL A 5 3.68 9.02 13.00
N GLY A 6 4.87 8.59 13.44
CA GLY A 6 5.45 9.03 14.72
C GLY A 6 5.67 10.53 14.80
N GLU A 7 6.29 11.13 13.79
CA GLU A 7 6.59 12.57 13.75
C GLU A 7 5.29 13.40 13.80
N ARG A 8 4.31 13.03 12.99
CA ARG A 8 3.03 13.75 12.96
C ARG A 8 2.28 13.66 14.28
N TYR A 9 2.33 12.50 14.96
CA TYR A 9 1.71 12.30 16.26
C TYR A 9 2.23 13.29 17.31
N HIS A 10 3.53 13.55 17.35
CA HIS A 10 4.13 14.48 18.31
C HIS A 10 3.75 15.94 18.07
N THR A 11 3.24 16.29 16.89
CA THR A 11 2.77 17.64 16.56
C THR A 11 1.28 17.86 16.81
N LEU A 12 0.53 16.82 17.19
CA LEU A 12 -0.91 16.91 17.40
C LEU A 12 -1.23 17.55 18.78
N PRO A 13 -2.16 18.53 18.84
CA PRO A 13 -2.42 19.29 20.07
C PRO A 13 -2.94 18.42 21.23
N GLY A 14 -3.65 17.33 20.93
CA GLY A 14 -4.17 16.39 21.93
C GLY A 14 -3.53 14.99 21.87
N GLY A 15 -2.39 14.82 21.16
CA GLY A 15 -1.77 13.53 20.96
C GLY A 15 -2.76 12.51 20.40
N LEU A 16 -2.85 11.32 21.00
CA LEU A 16 -3.78 10.24 20.59
C LEU A 16 -5.27 10.61 20.78
N SER A 17 -5.59 11.61 21.56
CA SER A 17 -6.97 12.08 21.78
C SER A 17 -7.39 13.18 20.81
N THR A 18 -6.52 13.56 19.86
CA THR A 18 -6.87 14.58 18.87
C THR A 18 -7.97 14.06 17.94
N CYS A 19 -9.06 14.83 17.81
CA CYS A 19 -10.13 14.55 16.87
C CYS A 19 -9.63 14.67 15.42
N ILE A 20 -9.96 13.67 14.60
CA ILE A 20 -9.62 13.64 13.18
C ILE A 20 -10.83 14.12 12.38
N GLY A 21 -10.63 15.17 11.59
CA GLY A 21 -11.69 15.78 10.78
C GLY A 21 -12.44 16.87 11.55
N LYS A 22 -12.99 17.82 10.81
CA LYS A 22 -13.76 18.95 11.35
C LYS A 22 -15.27 18.70 11.38
N GLU A 23 -15.69 17.50 11.01
CA GLU A 23 -17.11 17.13 10.90
C GLU A 23 -17.78 17.05 12.28
N PHE A 24 -17.02 16.72 13.33
CA PHE A 24 -17.52 16.54 14.69
C PHE A 24 -17.00 17.59 15.67
N GLU A 25 -15.89 18.26 15.36
CA GLU A 25 -15.26 19.24 16.22
C GLU A 25 -14.49 20.28 15.40
N GLU A 26 -14.74 21.59 15.62
CA GLU A 26 -14.05 22.66 14.90
C GLU A 26 -12.53 22.64 15.10
N SER A 27 -12.07 22.18 16.27
CA SER A 27 -10.66 21.99 16.61
C SER A 27 -10.03 20.76 15.96
N GLY A 28 -10.81 19.95 15.25
CA GLY A 28 -10.37 18.73 14.61
C GLY A 28 -9.28 18.98 13.56
N VAL A 29 -8.26 18.12 13.57
CA VAL A 29 -7.13 18.20 12.64
C VAL A 29 -7.45 17.47 11.33
N THR A 30 -7.20 18.13 10.21
CA THR A 30 -7.33 17.50 8.88
C THR A 30 -6.04 16.81 8.52
N PHE A 31 -6.13 15.52 8.16
CA PHE A 31 -5.03 14.72 7.66
C PHE A 31 -5.03 14.69 6.13
N SER A 32 -3.85 14.72 5.52
CA SER A 32 -3.67 14.46 4.10
C SER A 32 -4.08 13.01 3.75
N GLY A 33 -4.26 12.72 2.45
CA GLY A 33 -4.53 11.37 1.98
C GLY A 33 -3.46 10.36 2.42
N GLY A 34 -2.19 10.74 2.29
CA GLY A 34 -1.06 9.91 2.72
C GLY A 34 -1.02 9.67 4.23
N GLU A 35 -1.29 10.70 5.05
CA GLU A 35 -1.36 10.54 6.51
C GLU A 35 -2.50 9.61 6.93
N LYS A 36 -3.69 9.74 6.30
CA LYS A 36 -4.82 8.81 6.54
C LYS A 36 -4.45 7.38 6.19
N GLN A 37 -3.73 7.17 5.11
CA GLN A 37 -3.26 5.86 4.66
C GLN A 37 -2.24 5.27 5.64
N LYS A 38 -1.26 6.05 6.11
CA LYS A 38 -0.32 5.64 7.16
C LYS A 38 -1.03 5.27 8.46
N ILE A 39 -2.11 5.96 8.83
CA ILE A 39 -2.94 5.61 9.99
C ILE A 39 -3.67 4.27 9.77
N ALA A 40 -4.20 4.02 8.57
CA ALA A 40 -4.84 2.74 8.24
C ALA A 40 -3.84 1.58 8.34
N ILE A 41 -2.62 1.77 7.87
CA ILE A 41 -1.51 0.81 8.02
C ILE A 41 -1.19 0.57 9.50
N ALA A 42 -1.10 1.65 10.31
CA ALA A 42 -0.87 1.54 11.75
C ALA A 42 -1.95 0.69 12.45
N ARG A 43 -3.22 0.85 12.06
CA ARG A 43 -4.33 0.03 12.57
C ARG A 43 -4.18 -1.44 12.21
N ALA A 44 -3.78 -1.75 10.97
CA ALA A 44 -3.53 -3.13 10.54
C ALA A 44 -2.38 -3.77 11.32
N ILE A 45 -1.29 -3.01 11.54
CA ILE A 45 -0.14 -3.46 12.35
C ILE A 45 -0.58 -3.74 13.78
N TYR A 46 -1.34 -2.82 14.39
CA TYR A 46 -1.82 -2.96 15.77
C TYR A 46 -2.73 -4.17 15.95
N LYS A 47 -3.65 -4.41 15.01
CA LYS A 47 -4.54 -5.59 15.01
C LYS A 47 -3.79 -6.91 14.96
N ASN A 48 -2.61 -6.93 14.36
CA ASN A 48 -1.71 -8.09 14.27
C ASN A 48 -2.39 -9.39 13.81
N ALA A 49 -3.36 -9.28 12.90
CA ALA A 49 -4.07 -10.45 12.35
C ALA A 49 -3.11 -11.36 11.56
N PRO A 50 -3.35 -12.68 11.50
CA PRO A 50 -2.53 -13.61 10.72
C PRO A 50 -2.68 -13.44 9.20
N PHE A 51 -3.71 -12.73 8.77
CA PHE A 51 -4.05 -12.46 7.39
C PHE A 51 -4.25 -10.96 7.17
N VAL A 52 -3.67 -10.40 6.11
CA VAL A 52 -3.74 -8.96 5.78
C VAL A 52 -4.17 -8.80 4.33
N ILE A 53 -5.17 -7.96 4.09
CA ILE A 53 -5.56 -7.53 2.74
C ILE A 53 -5.22 -6.05 2.63
N MET A 54 -4.50 -5.69 1.58
CA MET A 54 -4.11 -4.34 1.24
C MET A 54 -4.67 -4.01 -0.15
N ASP A 55 -5.64 -3.11 -0.17
CA ASP A 55 -6.28 -2.64 -1.39
C ASP A 55 -5.79 -1.24 -1.71
N GLU A 56 -5.05 -1.09 -2.81
CA GLU A 56 -4.43 0.16 -3.27
C GLU A 56 -3.69 0.94 -2.16
N PRO A 57 -2.84 0.29 -1.36
CA PRO A 57 -2.33 0.89 -0.12
C PRO A 57 -1.38 2.07 -0.32
N THR A 58 -1.01 2.39 -1.56
CA THR A 58 -0.10 3.49 -1.91
C THR A 58 -0.69 4.48 -2.90
N ALA A 59 -1.99 4.36 -3.24
CA ALA A 59 -2.63 5.18 -4.26
C ALA A 59 -2.54 6.69 -4.02
N ALA A 60 -2.52 7.13 -2.75
CA ALA A 60 -2.46 8.53 -2.37
C ALA A 60 -1.04 9.00 -1.96
N LEU A 61 -0.02 8.17 -2.19
CA LEU A 61 1.37 8.49 -1.83
C LEU A 61 2.17 8.96 -3.05
N ASP A 62 3.11 9.86 -2.80
CA ASP A 62 4.19 10.18 -3.72
C ASP A 62 5.20 9.02 -3.81
N PRO A 63 6.05 8.95 -4.86
CA PRO A 63 6.95 7.82 -5.07
C PRO A 63 7.94 7.56 -3.93
N GLU A 64 8.39 8.60 -3.22
CA GLU A 64 9.33 8.47 -2.11
C GLU A 64 8.64 7.84 -0.90
N SER A 65 7.48 8.37 -0.51
CA SER A 65 6.63 7.81 0.55
C SER A 65 6.16 6.39 0.22
N GLU A 66 5.93 6.09 -1.06
CA GLU A 66 5.57 4.75 -1.52
C GLU A 66 6.68 3.73 -1.24
N CYS A 67 7.93 4.06 -1.56
CA CYS A 67 9.09 3.20 -1.27
C CYS A 67 9.24 2.92 0.23
N GLU A 68 9.07 3.93 1.09
CA GLU A 68 9.10 3.77 2.54
C GLU A 68 8.02 2.80 3.05
N VAL A 69 6.81 2.93 2.50
CA VAL A 69 5.68 2.07 2.86
C VAL A 69 5.93 0.63 2.44
N TYR A 70 6.47 0.39 1.24
CA TYR A 70 6.83 -0.97 0.80
C TYR A 70 7.91 -1.60 1.67
N ALA A 71 8.96 -0.86 2.01
CA ALA A 71 9.98 -1.35 2.95
C ALA A 71 9.39 -1.69 4.33
N GLY A 72 8.30 -1.02 4.72
CA GLY A 72 7.53 -1.30 5.93
C GLY A 72 6.65 -2.54 5.81
N PHE A 73 6.13 -2.85 4.62
CA PHE A 73 5.23 -3.99 4.40
C PHE A 73 5.89 -5.33 4.69
N ASP A 74 7.11 -5.56 4.25
CA ASP A 74 7.85 -6.78 4.55
C ASP A 74 7.96 -7.03 6.05
N LYS A 75 8.23 -5.95 6.81
CA LYS A 75 8.31 -6.02 8.28
C LYS A 75 6.94 -6.25 8.92
N MET A 76 5.88 -5.69 8.32
CA MET A 76 4.50 -5.83 8.80
C MET A 76 3.95 -7.23 8.51
N VAL A 77 4.15 -7.72 7.29
CA VAL A 77 3.69 -9.03 6.84
C VAL A 77 4.46 -10.12 7.54
N GLY A 78 5.80 -10.07 7.56
CA GLY A 78 6.64 -11.08 8.20
C GLY A 78 6.30 -12.50 7.71
N LYS A 79 5.78 -13.33 8.64
CA LYS A 79 5.35 -14.71 8.33
C LYS A 79 3.84 -14.84 8.04
N LYS A 80 3.13 -13.74 7.87
CA LYS A 80 1.68 -13.73 7.64
C LYS A 80 1.37 -13.93 6.16
N THR A 81 0.13 -14.35 5.87
CA THR A 81 -0.40 -14.30 4.52
C THR A 81 -0.90 -12.89 4.21
N ALA A 82 -0.42 -12.30 3.12
CA ALA A 82 -0.87 -11.00 2.64
C ALA A 82 -1.43 -11.11 1.23
N ILE A 83 -2.55 -10.44 0.99
CA ILE A 83 -3.08 -10.19 -0.34
C ILE A 83 -2.88 -8.70 -0.62
N TYR A 84 -2.24 -8.41 -1.73
CA TYR A 84 -1.96 -7.08 -2.21
C TYR A 84 -2.71 -6.84 -3.51
N ILE A 85 -3.57 -5.82 -3.55
CA ILE A 85 -4.30 -5.43 -4.74
C ILE A 85 -3.75 -4.09 -5.19
N SER A 86 -3.26 -4.03 -6.43
CA SER A 86 -2.73 -2.79 -7.00
C SER A 86 -2.80 -2.78 -8.51
N HIS A 87 -2.96 -1.58 -9.06
CA HIS A 87 -2.75 -1.29 -10.46
C HIS A 87 -1.32 -0.77 -10.74
N ARG A 88 -0.50 -0.55 -9.70
CA ARG A 88 0.91 -0.14 -9.80
C ARG A 88 1.81 -1.37 -9.80
N LEU A 89 2.24 -1.80 -10.98
CA LEU A 89 2.99 -3.05 -11.15
C LEU A 89 4.37 -3.04 -10.50
N ALA A 90 4.98 -1.86 -10.33
CA ALA A 90 6.26 -1.73 -9.63
C ALA A 90 6.22 -2.36 -8.23
N SER A 91 5.06 -2.30 -7.57
CA SER A 91 4.82 -2.89 -6.24
C SER A 91 4.63 -4.40 -6.26
N CYS A 92 4.24 -4.97 -7.41
CA CYS A 92 4.02 -6.41 -7.53
C CYS A 92 5.32 -7.22 -7.56
N ARG A 93 6.48 -6.58 -7.83
CA ARG A 93 7.80 -7.24 -7.87
C ARG A 93 8.18 -7.97 -6.59
N PHE A 94 7.64 -7.54 -5.45
CA PHE A 94 7.91 -8.13 -4.14
C PHE A 94 6.98 -9.31 -3.80
N CYS A 95 5.95 -9.55 -4.63
CA CYS A 95 5.01 -10.62 -4.41
C CYS A 95 5.56 -11.98 -4.84
N GLN A 96 5.30 -13.02 -4.03
CA GLN A 96 5.71 -14.38 -4.34
C GLN A 96 4.84 -15.03 -5.42
N ASP A 97 3.59 -14.57 -5.56
CA ASP A 97 2.60 -15.09 -6.50
C ASP A 97 1.70 -13.93 -6.96
N ILE A 98 1.61 -13.71 -8.25
CA ILE A 98 0.85 -12.64 -8.87
C ILE A 98 -0.29 -13.27 -9.66
N LEU A 99 -1.51 -12.80 -9.41
CA LEU A 99 -2.71 -13.15 -10.16
C LEU A 99 -3.13 -11.96 -11.02
N VAL A 100 -3.14 -12.12 -12.32
CA VAL A 100 -3.61 -11.10 -13.26
C VAL A 100 -5.06 -11.36 -13.60
N PHE A 101 -5.90 -10.37 -13.31
CA PHE A 101 -7.33 -10.43 -13.59
C PHE A 101 -7.68 -9.61 -14.83
N ASP A 102 -8.54 -10.18 -15.67
CA ASP A 102 -9.17 -9.52 -16.78
C ASP A 102 -10.60 -10.02 -16.92
N GLU A 103 -11.55 -9.11 -17.12
CA GLU A 103 -12.99 -9.42 -17.20
C GLU A 103 -13.49 -10.37 -16.09
N GLY A 104 -12.99 -10.20 -14.87
CA GLY A 104 -13.39 -11.00 -13.70
C GLY A 104 -12.79 -12.42 -13.66
N LYS A 105 -11.83 -12.74 -14.52
CA LYS A 105 -11.15 -14.03 -14.58
C LYS A 105 -9.66 -13.89 -14.36
N VAL A 106 -9.03 -14.90 -13.78
CA VAL A 106 -7.56 -14.98 -13.73
C VAL A 106 -7.07 -15.41 -15.10
N VAL A 107 -6.35 -14.51 -15.80
CA VAL A 107 -5.82 -14.75 -17.15
C VAL A 107 -4.35 -15.15 -17.13
N GLN A 108 -3.58 -14.71 -16.13
CA GLN A 108 -2.19 -15.12 -15.93
C GLN A 108 -1.91 -15.28 -14.43
N ARG A 109 -0.94 -16.16 -14.11
CA ARG A 109 -0.45 -16.37 -12.75
C ARG A 109 1.03 -16.74 -12.79
N GLY A 110 1.82 -16.18 -11.89
CA GLY A 110 3.25 -16.46 -11.77
C GLY A 110 3.97 -15.43 -10.93
N ARG A 111 5.29 -15.47 -10.96
CA ARG A 111 6.16 -14.45 -10.38
C ARG A 111 6.41 -13.33 -11.38
N HIS A 112 6.86 -12.18 -10.88
CA HIS A 112 7.19 -11.03 -11.73
C HIS A 112 8.13 -11.42 -12.89
N GLU A 113 9.24 -12.10 -12.59
CA GLU A 113 10.25 -12.46 -13.58
C GLU A 113 9.76 -13.44 -14.65
N GLU A 114 8.75 -14.24 -14.33
CA GLU A 114 8.09 -15.17 -15.24
C GLU A 114 7.12 -14.42 -16.15
N LEU A 115 6.25 -13.59 -15.52
CA LEU A 115 5.19 -12.86 -16.22
C LEU A 115 5.75 -11.75 -17.13
N GLU A 116 6.86 -11.11 -16.75
CA GLU A 116 7.55 -10.12 -17.58
C GLU A 116 8.08 -10.70 -18.89
N ARG A 117 8.50 -11.97 -18.88
CA ARG A 117 9.01 -12.68 -20.07
C ARG A 117 7.91 -13.33 -20.89
N GLN A 118 6.78 -13.63 -20.29
CA GLN A 118 5.66 -14.28 -20.94
C GLN A 118 4.82 -13.25 -21.70
N GLU A 119 4.47 -13.52 -22.95
CA GLU A 119 3.50 -12.70 -23.68
C GLU A 119 2.14 -12.73 -22.99
N GLY A 120 1.52 -11.55 -22.84
CA GLY A 120 0.20 -11.39 -22.26
C GLY A 120 0.01 -10.08 -21.51
N LEU A 121 -1.14 -9.96 -20.87
CA LEU A 121 -1.61 -8.71 -20.27
C LEU A 121 -0.63 -8.13 -19.24
N TYR A 122 0.01 -8.97 -18.41
CA TYR A 122 0.99 -8.49 -17.43
C TYR A 122 2.15 -7.73 -18.08
N LYS A 123 2.75 -8.32 -19.11
CA LYS A 123 3.87 -7.71 -19.84
C LYS A 123 3.47 -6.42 -20.54
N GLU A 124 2.28 -6.38 -21.13
CA GLU A 124 1.73 -5.19 -21.79
C GLU A 124 1.58 -4.05 -20.78
N LEU A 125 0.95 -4.32 -19.63
CA LEU A 125 0.76 -3.35 -18.56
C LEU A 125 2.09 -2.91 -17.94
N TRP A 126 3.03 -3.85 -17.75
CA TRP A 126 4.37 -3.57 -17.24
C TRP A 126 5.10 -2.59 -18.14
N ASN A 127 5.16 -2.87 -19.45
CA ASN A 127 5.83 -2.02 -20.43
C ASN A 127 5.18 -0.62 -20.52
N ALA A 128 3.85 -0.56 -20.44
CA ALA A 128 3.13 0.70 -20.45
C ALA A 128 3.48 1.56 -19.22
N GLN A 129 3.62 0.95 -18.04
CA GLN A 129 3.97 1.68 -16.82
C GLN A 129 5.46 2.02 -16.72
N ALA A 130 6.35 1.17 -17.20
CA ALA A 130 7.79 1.41 -17.16
C ALA A 130 8.19 2.70 -17.89
N GLN A 131 7.44 3.12 -18.89
CA GLN A 131 7.67 4.38 -19.61
C GLN A 131 7.46 5.63 -18.74
N TYR A 132 6.72 5.53 -17.64
CA TYR A 132 6.48 6.65 -16.71
C TYR A 132 7.48 6.71 -15.56
N TYR A 133 8.31 5.68 -15.38
CA TYR A 133 9.32 5.58 -14.32
C TYR A 133 10.76 5.67 -14.84
N ALA A 134 10.94 5.84 -16.16
CA ALA A 134 12.21 6.10 -16.84
C ALA A 134 12.41 7.63 -17.01
#